data_dbda97a9df069043457dac18edb237c1
#
_entry.id   dbda97a9df069043457dac18edb237c1
#
_cell.length_a   1.000
_cell.length_b   1.000
_cell.length_c   1.000
_cell.angle_alpha   90.00
_cell.angle_beta   90.00
_cell.angle_gamma   90.00
#
_symmetry.space_group_name_H-M   'P 1'
#
loop_
_entity.id
_entity.type
_entity.pdbx_description
1 polymer ?
#
loop_
_entity_poly.entity_id
_entity_poly.type
_entity_poly.pdbx_seq_one_letter_code
_entity_poly.pdbx_strand_id
1 'polypeptide(L)'
;PFGINGLVFKSSDVDKTFEKLVELEMDGDPPKSFSRPVELDGRKTDAKFRTVTVRAGVFPEGRVYFCEHGTPELVWRPEWQSHENGIEAVSEIVVVTRDPAKSGDLYSKLLGTSFVKKSLGKSLEIPGGGFITVYSEDEYQERYGQLASSLEGRDAIFGALVFESAKDILKLDIQGAEHFELERKKSSLVLRVPKYDSVLEFTKSGG
;
A
#
# COMPACT_ATOMS: atom_id res chain seq x y z
N PRO A 1 -11.11 6.70 -10.87
CA PRO A 1 -11.40 5.38 -10.33
C PRO A 1 -11.63 5.45 -8.84
N PHE A 2 -12.56 4.66 -8.34
CA PHE A 2 -12.76 4.46 -6.93
C PHE A 2 -11.79 3.37 -6.45
N GLY A 3 -11.38 3.37 -5.19
CA GLY A 3 -10.50 2.36 -4.62
C GLY A 3 -9.09 2.85 -4.32
N ILE A 4 -8.16 1.90 -4.19
CA ILE A 4 -6.75 2.20 -3.91
C ILE A 4 -6.15 2.82 -5.17
N ASN A 5 -5.72 4.07 -5.09
CA ASN A 5 -5.24 4.83 -6.26
C ASN A 5 -3.93 5.59 -6.01
N GLY A 6 -3.28 5.35 -4.89
CA GLY A 6 -2.02 5.98 -4.56
C GLY A 6 -1.25 5.25 -3.49
N LEU A 7 0.06 5.28 -3.62
CA LEU A 7 1.03 4.68 -2.72
C LEU A 7 2.00 5.75 -2.23
N VAL A 8 2.18 5.83 -0.92
CA VAL A 8 3.07 6.79 -0.28
C VAL A 8 4.16 6.06 0.46
N PHE A 9 5.40 6.33 0.09
CA PHE A 9 6.57 5.87 0.83
C PHE A 9 7.05 6.93 1.81
N LYS A 10 7.54 6.51 2.96
CA LYS A 10 8.23 7.40 3.87
C LYS A 10 9.59 7.78 3.30
N SER A 11 9.95 9.07 3.40
CA SER A 11 11.30 9.57 3.12
C SER A 11 11.88 10.21 4.37
N SER A 12 13.17 10.04 4.59
CA SER A 12 13.92 10.79 5.60
C SER A 12 14.49 12.09 5.06
N ASP A 13 14.55 12.23 3.72
CA ASP A 13 15.11 13.41 3.02
C ASP A 13 14.53 13.42 1.60
N VAL A 14 13.56 14.29 1.36
CA VAL A 14 12.90 14.37 0.04
C VAL A 14 13.78 15.01 -1.03
N ASP A 15 14.78 15.80 -0.66
CA ASP A 15 15.70 16.40 -1.65
C ASP A 15 16.59 15.30 -2.25
N LYS A 16 17.17 14.43 -1.42
CA LYS A 16 17.90 13.24 -1.89
C LYS A 16 17.00 12.25 -2.63
N THR A 17 15.75 12.11 -2.18
CA THR A 17 14.80 11.27 -2.89
C THR A 17 14.50 11.81 -4.28
N PHE A 18 14.37 13.13 -4.41
CA PHE A 18 14.17 13.78 -5.72
C PHE A 18 15.39 13.60 -6.64
N GLU A 19 16.60 13.79 -6.12
CA GLU A 19 17.84 13.53 -6.87
C GLU A 19 17.88 12.10 -7.43
N LYS A 20 17.53 11.11 -6.57
CA LYS A 20 17.43 9.72 -7.00
C LYS A 20 16.35 9.49 -8.06
N LEU A 21 15.20 10.14 -7.95
CA LEU A 21 14.15 10.05 -8.97
C LEU A 21 14.59 10.63 -10.31
N VAL A 22 15.37 11.72 -10.31
CA VAL A 22 15.98 12.31 -11.51
C VAL A 22 16.96 11.34 -12.15
N GLU A 23 17.86 10.72 -11.36
CA GLU A 23 18.81 9.71 -11.85
C GLU A 23 18.11 8.51 -12.48
N LEU A 24 16.93 8.13 -11.97
CA LEU A 24 16.11 7.04 -12.48
C LEU A 24 15.19 7.45 -13.65
N GLU A 25 15.18 8.73 -14.03
CA GLU A 25 14.25 9.30 -15.02
C GLU A 25 12.77 9.09 -14.62
N MET A 26 12.49 9.09 -13.30
CA MET A 26 11.16 8.89 -12.72
C MET A 26 10.63 10.15 -12.01
N ASP A 27 11.36 11.25 -12.06
CA ASP A 27 11.01 12.49 -11.36
C ASP A 27 9.70 13.10 -11.89
N GLY A 28 8.87 13.52 -10.93
CA GLY A 28 7.70 14.33 -11.16
C GLY A 28 7.93 15.78 -10.74
N ASP A 29 7.00 16.36 -9.98
CA ASP A 29 7.18 17.70 -9.43
C ASP A 29 8.33 17.77 -8.42
N PRO A 30 9.08 18.89 -8.37
CA PRO A 30 10.07 19.16 -7.32
C PRO A 30 9.46 19.08 -5.92
N PRO A 31 10.29 18.93 -4.86
CA PRO A 31 9.81 18.86 -3.50
C PRO A 31 8.88 20.01 -3.11
N LYS A 32 7.72 19.67 -2.52
CA LYS A 32 6.72 20.63 -2.05
C LYS A 32 6.55 20.51 -0.55
N SER A 33 6.49 21.65 0.14
CA SER A 33 6.19 21.73 1.58
C SER A 33 4.74 22.12 1.80
N PHE A 34 4.09 21.51 2.78
CA PHE A 34 2.76 21.89 3.25
C PHE A 34 2.58 21.55 4.73
N SER A 35 1.54 22.10 5.34
CA SER A 35 1.15 21.74 6.69
C SER A 35 -0.34 21.32 6.76
N ARG A 36 -0.66 20.61 7.83
CA ARG A 36 -2.03 20.22 8.18
C ARG A 36 -2.29 20.59 9.63
N PRO A 37 -3.37 21.31 9.93
CA PRO A 37 -3.72 21.58 11.31
C PRO A 37 -4.11 20.29 12.02
N VAL A 38 -3.57 20.08 13.20
CA VAL A 38 -3.94 19.02 14.14
C VAL A 38 -4.32 19.65 15.45
N GLU A 39 -5.30 19.09 16.14
CA GLU A 39 -5.71 19.51 17.47
C GLU A 39 -5.30 18.42 18.47
N LEU A 40 -4.43 18.79 19.41
CA LEU A 40 -3.91 17.92 20.45
C LEU A 40 -4.06 18.61 21.80
N ASP A 41 -4.71 17.91 22.75
CA ASP A 41 -4.92 18.40 24.11
C ASP A 41 -5.57 19.81 24.14
N GLY A 42 -6.53 20.06 23.24
CA GLY A 42 -7.21 21.33 23.07
C GLY A 42 -6.38 22.47 22.46
N ARG A 43 -5.16 22.15 21.95
CA ARG A 43 -4.30 23.10 21.26
C ARG A 43 -4.19 22.79 19.78
N LYS A 44 -4.35 23.81 18.95
CA LYS A 44 -4.09 23.72 17.51
C LYS A 44 -2.61 23.90 17.23
N THR A 45 -2.06 22.99 16.43
CA THR A 45 -0.68 23.05 15.94
C THR A 45 -0.66 22.53 14.50
N ASP A 46 0.46 22.71 13.79
CA ASP A 46 0.59 22.30 12.40
C ASP A 46 1.55 21.13 12.26
N ALA A 47 1.05 20.00 11.80
CA ALA A 47 1.87 18.92 11.31
C ALA A 47 2.47 19.32 9.95
N LYS A 48 3.80 19.22 9.83
CA LYS A 48 4.57 19.68 8.67
C LYS A 48 5.05 18.50 7.83
N PHE A 49 4.92 18.65 6.53
CA PHE A 49 5.27 17.63 5.55
C PHE A 49 6.02 18.23 4.39
N ARG A 50 6.88 17.40 3.79
CA ARG A 50 7.47 17.64 2.47
C ARG A 50 7.22 16.42 1.61
N THR A 51 6.89 16.62 0.33
CA THR A 51 6.62 15.51 -0.59
C THR A 51 7.33 15.70 -1.90
N VAL A 52 7.67 14.59 -2.52
CA VAL A 52 8.13 14.50 -3.91
C VAL A 52 7.36 13.40 -4.62
N THR A 53 6.97 13.65 -5.86
CA THR A 53 6.15 12.72 -6.64
C THR A 53 6.97 12.00 -7.70
N VAL A 54 6.61 10.75 -7.96
CA VAL A 54 7.03 10.07 -9.17
C VAL A 54 6.21 10.63 -10.34
N ARG A 55 6.84 10.77 -11.50
CA ARG A 55 6.19 11.27 -12.73
C ARG A 55 4.95 10.44 -13.07
N ALA A 56 3.86 11.12 -13.40
CA ALA A 56 2.62 10.48 -13.78
C ALA A 56 2.83 9.52 -14.97
N GLY A 57 2.21 8.35 -14.89
CA GLY A 57 2.28 7.32 -15.92
C GLY A 57 3.48 6.35 -15.82
N VAL A 58 4.46 6.59 -14.92
CA VAL A 58 5.50 5.59 -14.63
C VAL A 58 4.87 4.35 -14.00
N PHE A 59 3.93 4.55 -13.07
CA PHE A 59 3.14 3.50 -12.43
C PHE A 59 1.68 3.63 -12.85
N PRO A 60 1.20 2.78 -13.78
CA PRO A 60 -0.16 2.90 -14.33
C PRO A 60 -1.26 2.57 -13.32
N GLU A 61 -0.96 1.85 -12.24
CA GLU A 61 -1.89 1.51 -11.16
C GLU A 61 -2.32 2.71 -10.32
N GLY A 62 -1.52 3.78 -10.29
CA GLY A 62 -1.88 4.97 -9.52
C GLY A 62 -0.71 5.91 -9.25
N ARG A 63 -0.94 6.86 -8.35
CA ARG A 63 0.10 7.82 -7.96
C ARG A 63 1.07 7.19 -6.97
N VAL A 64 2.37 7.41 -7.20
CA VAL A 64 3.43 7.03 -6.27
C VAL A 64 4.18 8.29 -5.86
N TYR A 65 4.37 8.47 -4.56
CA TYR A 65 5.13 9.60 -4.04
C TYR A 65 5.80 9.29 -2.69
N PHE A 66 6.70 10.15 -2.29
CA PHE A 66 7.43 10.05 -1.02
C PHE A 66 7.05 11.21 -0.12
N CYS A 67 6.97 10.94 1.18
CA CYS A 67 6.61 11.92 2.18
C CYS A 67 7.63 11.93 3.34
N GLU A 68 8.19 13.09 3.58
CA GLU A 68 9.00 13.40 4.76
C GLU A 68 8.13 14.11 5.80
N HIS A 69 8.17 13.62 7.03
CA HIS A 69 7.43 14.19 8.15
C HIS A 69 8.34 15.11 8.96
N GLY A 70 8.12 16.42 8.86
CA GLY A 70 8.87 17.43 9.62
C GLY A 70 8.51 17.46 11.11
N THR A 71 7.36 16.92 11.48
CA THR A 71 6.85 16.83 12.86
C THR A 71 6.25 15.44 13.09
N PRO A 72 7.08 14.37 13.07
CA PRO A 72 6.59 12.98 13.15
C PRO A 72 5.83 12.70 14.45
N GLU A 73 6.17 13.35 15.56
CA GLU A 73 5.50 13.25 16.86
C GLU A 73 4.03 13.71 16.84
N LEU A 74 3.64 14.51 15.83
CA LEU A 74 2.26 14.95 15.65
C LEU A 74 1.44 13.99 14.78
N VAL A 75 2.07 12.94 14.20
CA VAL A 75 1.46 12.00 13.24
C VAL A 75 1.56 10.57 13.73
N TRP A 76 2.72 10.16 14.20
CA TRP A 76 3.02 8.78 14.64
C TRP A 76 2.87 8.64 16.15
N ARG A 77 1.67 8.89 16.67
CA ARG A 77 1.38 8.78 18.09
C ARG A 77 1.02 7.35 18.48
N PRO A 78 1.62 6.79 19.55
CA PRO A 78 1.34 5.41 19.95
C PRO A 78 -0.13 5.11 20.20
N GLU A 79 -0.88 6.07 20.75
CA GLU A 79 -2.32 5.93 21.00
C GLU A 79 -3.16 5.83 19.72
N TRP A 80 -2.64 6.26 18.57
CA TRP A 80 -3.29 6.14 17.26
C TRP A 80 -2.85 4.91 16.48
N GLN A 81 -1.86 4.17 16.99
CA GLN A 81 -1.33 2.95 16.36
C GLN A 81 -1.89 1.67 16.99
N SER A 82 -2.77 1.80 17.99
CA SER A 82 -3.44 0.68 18.61
C SER A 82 -4.90 0.63 18.15
N HIS A 83 -5.29 -0.50 17.55
CA HIS A 83 -6.61 -0.69 16.97
C HIS A 83 -7.37 -1.82 17.67
N GLU A 84 -8.67 -1.61 17.91
CA GLU A 84 -9.52 -2.61 18.57
C GLU A 84 -9.59 -3.93 17.80
N ASN A 85 -9.49 -3.90 16.46
CA ASN A 85 -9.44 -5.09 15.62
C ASN A 85 -8.08 -5.81 15.65
N GLY A 86 -7.08 -5.25 16.36
CA GLY A 86 -5.75 -5.83 16.52
C GLY A 86 -4.85 -5.72 15.29
N ILE A 87 -5.21 -4.91 14.30
CA ILE A 87 -4.34 -4.64 13.14
C ILE A 87 -3.09 -3.89 13.59
N GLU A 88 -1.92 -4.40 13.18
CA GLU A 88 -0.60 -3.88 13.55
C GLU A 88 0.13 -3.26 12.35
N ALA A 89 -0.03 -3.83 11.16
CA ALA A 89 0.70 -3.38 9.97
C ALA A 89 -0.04 -3.66 8.67
N VAL A 90 0.34 -2.92 7.63
CA VAL A 90 0.14 -3.32 6.23
C VAL A 90 1.38 -4.11 5.83
N SER A 91 1.26 -5.42 5.68
CA SER A 91 2.38 -6.30 5.39
C SER A 91 2.66 -6.49 3.91
N GLU A 92 1.64 -6.30 3.05
CA GLU A 92 1.80 -6.45 1.61
C GLU A 92 0.87 -5.52 0.84
N ILE A 93 1.41 -4.92 -0.21
CA ILE A 93 0.68 -4.18 -1.23
C ILE A 93 0.72 -5.02 -2.50
N VAL A 94 -0.45 -5.37 -3.01
CA VAL A 94 -0.58 -6.18 -4.22
C VAL A 94 -0.81 -5.28 -5.43
N VAL A 95 0.06 -5.41 -6.41
CA VAL A 95 -0.06 -4.77 -7.73
C VAL A 95 -0.44 -5.84 -8.73
N VAL A 96 -1.46 -5.59 -9.53
CA VAL A 96 -1.89 -6.46 -10.63
C VAL A 96 -1.65 -5.75 -11.94
N THR A 97 -1.00 -6.41 -12.89
CA THR A 97 -0.60 -5.77 -14.14
C THR A 97 -0.53 -6.76 -15.30
N ARG A 98 -0.68 -6.24 -16.52
CA ARG A 98 -0.49 -7.01 -17.74
C ARG A 98 0.98 -7.33 -18.04
N ASP A 99 1.91 -6.56 -17.47
CA ASP A 99 3.35 -6.77 -17.62
C ASP A 99 4.05 -6.81 -16.25
N PRO A 100 3.99 -7.99 -15.54
CA PRO A 100 4.62 -8.15 -14.23
C PRO A 100 6.14 -7.99 -14.25
N ALA A 101 6.79 -8.27 -15.38
CA ALA A 101 8.23 -8.11 -15.49
C ALA A 101 8.62 -6.63 -15.43
N LYS A 102 8.03 -5.82 -16.30
CA LYS A 102 8.26 -4.37 -16.36
C LYS A 102 7.88 -3.67 -15.06
N SER A 103 6.71 -3.97 -14.51
CA SER A 103 6.24 -3.37 -13.27
C SER A 103 7.16 -3.71 -12.10
N GLY A 104 7.55 -4.98 -11.99
CA GLY A 104 8.50 -5.41 -10.97
C GLY A 104 9.86 -4.72 -11.08
N ASP A 105 10.40 -4.58 -12.29
CA ASP A 105 11.67 -3.89 -12.52
C ASP A 105 11.60 -2.40 -12.14
N LEU A 106 10.47 -1.74 -12.40
CA LEU A 106 10.23 -0.34 -11.99
C LEU A 106 10.25 -0.21 -10.45
N TYR A 107 9.54 -1.06 -9.73
CA TYR A 107 9.58 -1.06 -8.26
C TYR A 107 10.95 -1.44 -7.71
N SER A 108 11.65 -2.40 -8.31
CA SER A 108 13.02 -2.77 -7.92
C SER A 108 13.98 -1.58 -8.01
N LYS A 109 13.93 -0.83 -9.12
CA LYS A 109 14.71 0.40 -9.30
C LYS A 109 14.33 1.49 -8.29
N LEU A 110 13.02 1.74 -8.14
CA LEU A 110 12.51 2.76 -7.23
C LEU A 110 12.95 2.52 -5.79
N LEU A 111 12.78 1.28 -5.30
CA LEU A 111 13.08 0.90 -3.92
C LEU A 111 14.56 0.58 -3.68
N GLY A 112 15.31 0.25 -4.74
CA GLY A 112 16.68 -0.21 -4.64
C GLY A 112 16.79 -1.60 -4.01
N THR A 113 15.75 -2.44 -4.15
CA THR A 113 15.67 -3.79 -3.61
C THR A 113 15.53 -4.83 -4.71
N SER A 114 15.89 -6.07 -4.41
CA SER A 114 15.77 -7.19 -5.33
C SER A 114 14.55 -8.05 -5.00
N PHE A 115 14.12 -8.83 -5.99
CA PHE A 115 13.03 -9.78 -5.82
C PHE A 115 13.33 -10.83 -4.76
N VAL A 116 12.33 -11.10 -3.92
CA VAL A 116 12.29 -12.24 -3.01
C VAL A 116 11.44 -13.32 -3.66
N LYS A 117 11.91 -14.58 -3.63
CA LYS A 117 11.18 -15.71 -4.19
C LYS A 117 9.98 -16.03 -3.29
N LYS A 118 8.77 -15.93 -3.86
CA LYS A 118 7.52 -16.43 -3.26
C LYS A 118 6.90 -17.51 -4.15
N SER A 119 5.86 -18.16 -3.67
CA SER A 119 5.13 -19.20 -4.42
C SER A 119 4.38 -18.64 -5.63
N LEU A 120 3.83 -17.44 -5.49
CA LEU A 120 3.13 -16.70 -6.53
C LEU A 120 3.65 -15.28 -6.63
N GLY A 121 3.71 -14.74 -7.84
CA GLY A 121 4.10 -13.36 -8.10
C GLY A 121 5.57 -13.05 -7.86
N LYS A 122 5.90 -11.79 -8.04
CA LYS A 122 7.24 -11.22 -7.77
C LYS A 122 7.15 -10.27 -6.59
N SER A 123 7.78 -10.60 -5.48
CA SER A 123 7.76 -9.77 -4.27
C SER A 123 9.05 -9.02 -4.08
N LEU A 124 8.94 -7.76 -3.66
CA LEU A 124 10.04 -6.88 -3.29
C LEU A 124 9.82 -6.41 -1.85
N GLU A 125 10.84 -6.46 -1.05
CA GLU A 125 10.80 -5.91 0.31
C GLU A 125 10.83 -4.38 0.25
N ILE A 126 9.93 -3.75 1.00
CA ILE A 126 9.90 -2.29 1.16
C ILE A 126 10.87 -1.91 2.27
N PRO A 127 11.83 -0.99 2.04
CA PRO A 127 12.65 -0.47 3.13
C PRO A 127 11.79 0.09 4.28
N GLY A 128 11.93 -0.50 5.45
CA GLY A 128 11.11 -0.16 6.62
C GLY A 128 9.96 -1.12 6.93
N GLY A 129 9.77 -2.15 6.11
CA GLY A 129 8.88 -3.29 6.37
C GLY A 129 7.75 -3.45 5.35
N GLY A 130 7.30 -4.69 5.21
CA GLY A 130 6.28 -5.11 4.26
C GLY A 130 6.82 -5.37 2.86
N PHE A 131 5.91 -5.73 1.96
CA PHE A 131 6.25 -6.13 0.60
C PHE A 131 5.38 -5.42 -0.44
N ILE A 132 5.92 -5.22 -1.64
CA ILE A 132 5.13 -5.05 -2.85
C ILE A 132 5.20 -6.37 -3.61
N THR A 133 4.05 -6.95 -3.91
CA THR A 133 3.98 -8.15 -4.74
C THR A 133 3.27 -7.82 -6.04
N VAL A 134 3.95 -8.10 -7.14
CA VAL A 134 3.44 -7.86 -8.49
C VAL A 134 2.94 -9.18 -9.07
N TYR A 135 1.68 -9.20 -9.47
CA TYR A 135 0.99 -10.34 -10.07
C TYR A 135 0.60 -10.06 -11.52
N SER A 136 0.56 -11.12 -12.32
CA SER A 136 -0.31 -11.17 -13.50
C SER A 136 -1.79 -11.28 -13.08
N GLU A 137 -2.71 -11.07 -14.02
CA GLU A 137 -4.14 -11.28 -13.76
C GLU A 137 -4.43 -12.73 -13.33
N ASP A 138 -3.77 -13.71 -13.95
CA ASP A 138 -3.97 -15.14 -13.64
C ASP A 138 -3.49 -15.48 -12.22
N GLU A 139 -2.29 -15.01 -11.82
CA GLU A 139 -1.77 -15.22 -10.46
C GLU A 139 -2.63 -14.53 -9.40
N TYR A 140 -3.16 -13.36 -9.71
CA TYR A 140 -4.06 -12.63 -8.83
C TYR A 140 -5.40 -13.35 -8.69
N GLN A 141 -5.94 -13.86 -9.80
CA GLN A 141 -7.14 -14.68 -9.80
C GLN A 141 -6.93 -16.01 -9.04
N GLU A 142 -5.75 -16.63 -9.16
CA GLU A 142 -5.41 -17.84 -8.39
C GLU A 142 -5.43 -17.56 -6.88
N ARG A 143 -4.90 -16.39 -6.44
CA ARG A 143 -4.87 -16.02 -5.03
C ARG A 143 -6.25 -15.65 -4.47
N TYR A 144 -7.03 -14.85 -5.19
CA TYR A 144 -8.25 -14.23 -4.66
C TYR A 144 -9.56 -14.81 -5.21
N GLY A 145 -9.50 -15.64 -6.26
CA GLY A 145 -10.68 -16.31 -6.82
C GLY A 145 -11.76 -15.32 -7.24
N GLN A 146 -12.98 -15.57 -6.80
CA GLN A 146 -14.14 -14.72 -7.13
C GLN A 146 -14.08 -13.32 -6.49
N LEU A 147 -13.24 -13.12 -5.47
CA LEU A 147 -13.03 -11.83 -4.83
C LEU A 147 -12.02 -10.95 -5.57
N ALA A 148 -11.32 -11.48 -6.57
CA ALA A 148 -10.36 -10.71 -7.35
C ALA A 148 -11.04 -9.54 -8.08
N SER A 149 -10.44 -8.34 -7.95
CA SER A 149 -10.83 -7.17 -8.74
C SER A 149 -10.40 -7.32 -10.20
N SER A 150 -11.10 -6.65 -11.11
CA SER A 150 -10.78 -6.67 -12.54
C SER A 150 -9.93 -5.46 -12.93
N LEU A 151 -9.06 -5.63 -13.91
CA LEU A 151 -8.35 -4.52 -14.54
C LEU A 151 -9.29 -3.56 -15.29
N GLU A 152 -10.44 -4.03 -15.77
CA GLU A 152 -11.45 -3.22 -16.50
C GLU A 152 -10.83 -2.36 -17.63
N GLY A 153 -9.90 -2.93 -18.38
CA GLY A 153 -9.21 -2.25 -19.47
C GLY A 153 -8.02 -1.39 -19.04
N ARG A 154 -7.73 -1.25 -17.75
CA ARG A 154 -6.51 -0.61 -17.22
C ARG A 154 -5.29 -1.51 -17.44
N ASP A 155 -4.11 -0.92 -17.48
CA ASP A 155 -2.86 -1.67 -17.62
C ASP A 155 -2.40 -2.27 -16.28
N ALA A 156 -2.74 -1.62 -15.17
CA ALA A 156 -2.47 -2.09 -13.82
C ALA A 156 -3.44 -1.48 -12.79
N ILE A 157 -3.52 -2.14 -11.62
CA ILE A 157 -4.26 -1.67 -10.43
C ILE A 157 -3.48 -2.00 -9.16
N PHE A 158 -3.73 -1.25 -8.08
CA PHE A 158 -3.50 -1.75 -6.73
C PHE A 158 -4.63 -2.71 -6.38
N GLY A 159 -4.35 -4.01 -6.47
CA GLY A 159 -5.37 -5.07 -6.38
C GLY A 159 -5.79 -5.35 -4.94
N ALA A 160 -4.84 -5.34 -3.99
CA ALA A 160 -5.15 -5.63 -2.61
C ALA A 160 -4.18 -4.95 -1.63
N LEU A 161 -4.65 -4.80 -0.39
CA LEU A 161 -3.82 -4.56 0.80
C LEU A 161 -3.92 -5.77 1.73
N VAL A 162 -2.76 -6.23 2.21
CA VAL A 162 -2.68 -7.31 3.20
C VAL A 162 -2.29 -6.70 4.54
N PHE A 163 -3.07 -7.02 5.55
CA PHE A 163 -2.89 -6.54 6.92
C PHE A 163 -2.49 -7.69 7.85
N GLU A 164 -1.57 -7.41 8.77
CA GLU A 164 -1.27 -8.30 9.88
C GLU A 164 -2.02 -7.88 11.13
N SER A 165 -2.51 -8.89 11.88
CA SER A 165 -3.26 -8.70 13.12
C SER A 165 -2.72 -9.58 14.22
N ALA A 166 -2.56 -9.02 15.44
CA ALA A 166 -2.26 -9.77 16.65
C ALA A 166 -3.43 -10.65 17.12
N LYS A 167 -4.65 -10.37 16.67
CA LYS A 167 -5.84 -11.14 17.02
C LYS A 167 -6.11 -12.29 16.05
N ASP A 168 -6.91 -13.24 16.50
CA ASP A 168 -7.41 -14.32 15.64
C ASP A 168 -8.47 -13.78 14.68
N ILE A 169 -8.01 -13.37 13.50
CA ILE A 169 -8.83 -12.78 12.46
C ILE A 169 -9.94 -13.70 11.94
N LEU A 170 -9.78 -15.02 12.06
CA LEU A 170 -10.79 -15.97 11.59
C LEU A 170 -12.02 -16.00 12.50
N LYS A 171 -11.91 -15.46 13.71
CA LYS A 171 -13.00 -15.33 14.70
C LYS A 171 -13.58 -13.92 14.78
N LEU A 172 -13.06 -12.96 14.00
CA LEU A 172 -13.61 -11.61 14.02
C LEU A 172 -15.06 -11.63 13.53
N ASP A 173 -15.93 -11.01 14.33
CA ASP A 173 -17.29 -10.63 13.91
C ASP A 173 -17.20 -9.38 13.04
N ILE A 174 -17.71 -9.47 11.81
CA ILE A 174 -17.66 -8.37 10.85
C ILE A 174 -19.05 -7.77 10.76
N GLN A 175 -19.21 -6.62 11.39
CA GLN A 175 -20.44 -5.84 11.28
C GLN A 175 -20.57 -5.24 9.88
N GLY A 176 -21.79 -5.18 9.34
CA GLY A 176 -22.04 -4.66 8.00
C GLY A 176 -21.58 -5.62 6.89
N ALA A 177 -21.57 -6.92 7.16
CA ALA A 177 -21.12 -7.94 6.20
C ALA A 177 -21.93 -7.92 4.88
N GLU A 178 -23.13 -7.35 4.88
CA GLU A 178 -23.97 -7.17 3.69
C GLU A 178 -23.38 -6.19 2.66
N HIS A 179 -22.37 -5.40 3.03
CA HIS A 179 -21.68 -4.46 2.16
C HIS A 179 -20.38 -5.02 1.57
N PHE A 180 -20.00 -6.24 1.97
CA PHE A 180 -18.73 -6.86 1.59
C PHE A 180 -18.99 -8.27 1.03
N GLU A 181 -18.16 -8.66 0.08
CA GLU A 181 -17.98 -10.06 -0.28
C GLU A 181 -16.84 -10.61 0.58
N LEU A 182 -17.07 -11.74 1.26
CA LEU A 182 -16.18 -12.25 2.29
C LEU A 182 -15.85 -13.72 2.07
N GLU A 183 -14.58 -14.08 2.21
CA GLU A 183 -14.10 -15.45 2.21
C GLU A 183 -13.18 -15.70 3.41
N ARG A 184 -13.46 -16.73 4.21
CA ARG A 184 -12.55 -17.21 5.24
C ARG A 184 -11.71 -18.35 4.68
N LYS A 185 -10.41 -18.10 4.51
CA LYS A 185 -9.43 -19.12 4.11
C LYS A 185 -8.84 -19.80 5.33
N LYS A 186 -7.97 -20.79 5.12
CA LYS A 186 -7.32 -21.54 6.22
C LYS A 186 -6.52 -20.64 7.18
N SER A 187 -5.87 -19.59 6.66
CA SER A 187 -4.95 -18.72 7.41
C SER A 187 -5.20 -17.23 7.20
N SER A 188 -6.21 -16.86 6.43
CA SER A 188 -6.54 -15.46 6.15
C SER A 188 -8.05 -15.24 6.03
N LEU A 189 -8.45 -13.99 6.21
CA LEU A 189 -9.77 -13.48 5.94
C LEU A 189 -9.66 -12.50 4.79
N VAL A 190 -10.41 -12.72 3.72
CA VAL A 190 -10.41 -11.86 2.54
C VAL A 190 -11.75 -11.16 2.43
N LEU A 191 -11.71 -9.85 2.26
CA LEU A 191 -12.87 -9.00 2.00
C LEU A 191 -12.70 -8.31 0.66
N ARG A 192 -13.73 -8.35 -0.17
CA ARG A 192 -13.87 -7.41 -1.30
C ARG A 192 -14.88 -6.34 -0.94
N VAL A 193 -14.55 -5.10 -1.24
CA VAL A 193 -15.43 -3.95 -1.11
C VAL A 193 -15.92 -3.57 -2.50
N PRO A 194 -17.10 -4.08 -2.95
CA PRO A 194 -17.55 -3.94 -4.34
C PRO A 194 -17.64 -2.48 -4.81
N LYS A 195 -18.11 -1.59 -3.93
CA LYS A 195 -18.22 -0.16 -4.21
C LYS A 195 -16.91 0.49 -4.65
N TYR A 196 -15.78 -0.01 -4.15
CA TYR A 196 -14.44 0.53 -4.42
C TYR A 196 -13.58 -0.42 -5.26
N ASP A 197 -14.11 -1.58 -5.61
CA ASP A 197 -13.38 -2.67 -6.30
C ASP A 197 -12.00 -2.92 -5.68
N SER A 198 -11.97 -3.04 -4.38
CA SER A 198 -10.73 -3.19 -3.60
C SER A 198 -10.80 -4.44 -2.72
N VAL A 199 -9.70 -5.18 -2.69
CA VAL A 199 -9.53 -6.37 -1.86
C VAL A 199 -8.68 -6.04 -0.63
N LEU A 200 -9.15 -6.49 0.53
CA LEU A 200 -8.44 -6.41 1.80
C LEU A 200 -8.24 -7.84 2.32
N GLU A 201 -7.03 -8.23 2.58
CA GLU A 201 -6.70 -9.51 3.16
C GLU A 201 -6.12 -9.31 4.56
N PHE A 202 -6.56 -10.12 5.49
CA PHE A 202 -6.11 -10.07 6.88
C PHE A 202 -5.45 -11.40 7.24
N THR A 203 -4.24 -11.34 7.79
CA THR A 203 -3.46 -12.48 8.24
C THR A 203 -3.12 -12.33 9.71
N LYS A 204 -2.75 -13.43 10.38
CA LYS A 204 -2.25 -13.37 11.74
C LYS A 204 -0.78 -12.97 11.74
N SER A 205 -0.37 -12.08 12.66
CA SER A 205 1.04 -11.72 12.85
C SER A 205 1.86 -12.94 13.28
N GLY A 206 3.04 -13.11 12.67
CA GLY A 206 3.98 -14.18 13.03
C GLY A 206 3.58 -15.58 12.56
N GLY A 207 2.82 -15.69 11.46
CA GLY A 207 2.54 -16.94 10.76
C GLY A 207 3.55 -17.26 9.68
#